data_145ad6f6cd2b60a650e806b72c8e3c08
#
_entry.id   145ad6f6cd2b60a650e806b72c8e3c08
#
_cell.length_a   1.000
_cell.length_b   1.000
_cell.length_c   1.000
_cell.angle_alpha   90.00
_cell.angle_beta   90.00
_cell.angle_gamma   90.00
#
_symmetry.space_group_name_H-M   'P 1'
#
loop_
_entity.id
_entity.type
_entity.pdbx_description
1 polymer ?
#
loop_
_entity_poly.entity_id
_entity_poly.type
_entity_poly.pdbx_seq_one_letter_code
_entity_poly.pdbx_strand_id
1 'polypeptide(L)'
;MVAVNDAKAKHYYDNKYGTGQSVWDGIMHTTNLVVAGKTVVVAGYGWCGKGVAMRAHGLGARVIVTEVDPVRAIEAHMDGFTVLPMDEAAKRGDIFVTVTGCDDVISARHFPMMKDGAILSNAGHFDVEVNVAALREMAAEHYEAGHNIEGYVLPNGKTLFVLAEGRLVNLASGDGHPAEIMDMSFAVQAMSAEYLVRTRGQLKPGVVSVPAEIDDNIAPVSYTHLTLPTI
;
A
#
# COMPACT_ATOMS: atom_id res chain seq x y z
N MET A 1 13.84 19.07 11.91
CA MET A 1 13.20 17.76 11.61
C MET A 1 14.13 16.95 10.71
N VAL A 2 14.27 15.64 10.93
CA VAL A 2 15.01 14.74 10.02
C VAL A 2 14.01 13.92 9.20
N ALA A 3 14.19 13.90 7.87
CA ALA A 3 13.30 13.19 6.94
C ALA A 3 13.68 11.69 6.85
N VAL A 4 13.32 10.92 7.87
CA VAL A 4 13.65 9.48 7.95
C VAL A 4 13.02 8.67 6.80
N ASN A 5 11.84 9.07 6.34
CA ASN A 5 11.17 8.36 5.25
C ASN A 5 11.97 8.39 3.93
N ASP A 6 12.86 9.37 3.75
CA ASP A 6 13.66 9.53 2.53
C ASP A 6 14.98 8.74 2.59
N ALA A 7 15.32 8.13 3.73
CA ALA A 7 16.47 7.26 3.88
C ALA A 7 16.30 5.99 3.05
N LYS A 8 17.36 5.55 2.36
CA LYS A 8 17.33 4.36 1.49
C LYS A 8 17.00 3.10 2.27
N ALA A 9 17.62 2.92 3.45
CA ALA A 9 17.36 1.79 4.34
C ALA A 9 15.92 1.77 4.85
N LYS A 10 15.19 2.90 4.78
CA LYS A 10 13.76 2.94 5.11
C LYS A 10 12.91 2.65 3.88
N HIS A 11 12.88 3.53 2.87
CA HIS A 11 11.85 3.46 1.84
C HIS A 11 12.02 2.29 0.85
N TYR A 12 13.24 1.81 0.60
CA TYR A 12 13.44 0.62 -0.24
C TYR A 12 12.86 -0.64 0.40
N TYR A 13 12.97 -0.78 1.71
CA TYR A 13 12.59 -2.02 2.40
C TYR A 13 11.20 -1.92 3.02
N ASP A 14 10.94 -0.92 3.84
CA ASP A 14 9.67 -0.68 4.50
C ASP A 14 8.55 -0.46 3.48
N ASN A 15 8.66 0.58 2.64
CA ASN A 15 7.58 0.90 1.69
C ASN A 15 7.41 -0.17 0.59
N LYS A 16 8.49 -0.72 0.04
CA LYS A 16 8.40 -1.69 -1.06
C LYS A 16 8.11 -3.10 -0.55
N TYR A 17 8.98 -3.64 0.28
CA TYR A 17 8.88 -5.04 0.70
C TYR A 17 7.95 -5.20 1.90
N GLY A 18 8.01 -4.32 2.89
CA GLY A 18 7.14 -4.33 4.06
C GLY A 18 5.67 -4.15 3.66
N THR A 19 5.35 -3.03 2.99
CA THR A 19 3.97 -2.78 2.51
C THR A 19 3.53 -3.84 1.52
N GLY A 20 4.41 -4.22 0.57
CA GLY A 20 4.09 -5.22 -0.43
C GLY A 20 3.69 -6.57 0.15
N GLN A 21 4.32 -6.99 1.26
CA GLN A 21 3.93 -8.23 1.95
C GLN A 21 2.71 -8.01 2.83
N SER A 22 2.77 -7.07 3.76
CA SER A 22 1.75 -6.90 4.80
C SER A 22 0.36 -6.58 4.27
N VAL A 23 0.26 -5.88 3.13
CA VAL A 23 -1.02 -5.63 2.45
C VAL A 23 -1.66 -6.94 2.00
N TRP A 24 -0.90 -7.84 1.40
CA TRP A 24 -1.41 -9.14 0.97
C TRP A 24 -1.69 -10.07 2.15
N ASP A 25 -0.89 -10.00 3.20
CA ASP A 25 -1.17 -10.73 4.45
C ASP A 25 -2.53 -10.28 5.01
N GLY A 26 -2.79 -8.98 5.10
CA GLY A 26 -4.08 -8.44 5.55
C GLY A 26 -5.25 -8.83 4.65
N ILE A 27 -5.12 -8.67 3.32
CA ILE A 27 -6.18 -9.02 2.37
C ILE A 27 -6.49 -10.53 2.44
N MET A 28 -5.49 -11.38 2.39
CA MET A 28 -5.68 -12.84 2.41
C MET A 28 -6.22 -13.33 3.75
N HIS A 29 -5.72 -12.78 4.86
CA HIS A 29 -6.22 -13.13 6.19
C HIS A 29 -7.70 -12.76 6.36
N THR A 30 -8.09 -11.57 5.94
CA THR A 30 -9.46 -11.07 6.08
C THR A 30 -10.44 -11.81 5.18
N THR A 31 -10.04 -12.07 3.92
CA THR A 31 -10.96 -12.59 2.90
C THR A 31 -10.88 -14.10 2.70
N ASN A 32 -9.76 -14.71 3.02
CA ASN A 32 -9.44 -16.11 2.73
C ASN A 32 -9.67 -16.48 1.25
N LEU A 33 -9.46 -15.55 0.32
CA LEU A 33 -9.66 -15.73 -1.11
C LEU A 33 -8.37 -16.12 -1.85
N VAL A 34 -8.53 -16.89 -2.92
CA VAL A 34 -7.44 -17.17 -3.86
C VAL A 34 -7.15 -15.91 -4.69
N VAL A 35 -5.91 -15.45 -4.68
CA VAL A 35 -5.45 -14.29 -5.47
C VAL A 35 -5.12 -14.69 -6.91
N ALA A 36 -4.63 -15.91 -7.11
CA ALA A 36 -4.27 -16.42 -8.44
C ALA A 36 -5.46 -16.37 -9.41
N GLY A 37 -5.19 -15.91 -10.63
CA GLY A 37 -6.19 -15.79 -11.68
C GLY A 37 -7.09 -14.54 -11.58
N LYS A 38 -7.09 -13.82 -10.47
CA LYS A 38 -7.82 -12.55 -10.31
C LYS A 38 -7.11 -11.40 -11.01
N THR A 39 -7.86 -10.38 -11.37
CA THR A 39 -7.35 -9.10 -11.83
C THR A 39 -7.23 -8.15 -10.65
N VAL A 40 -6.01 -7.79 -10.31
CA VAL A 40 -5.70 -6.85 -9.24
C VAL A 40 -5.38 -5.49 -9.83
N VAL A 41 -6.08 -4.46 -9.38
CA VAL A 41 -5.81 -3.07 -9.73
C VAL A 41 -5.04 -2.43 -8.60
N VAL A 42 -3.82 -1.96 -8.87
CA VAL A 42 -2.98 -1.20 -7.95
C VAL A 42 -3.02 0.25 -8.38
N ALA A 43 -3.61 1.12 -7.56
CA ALA A 43 -3.67 2.54 -7.81
C ALA A 43 -2.49 3.25 -7.16
N GLY A 44 -1.56 3.71 -7.99
CA GLY A 44 -0.27 4.28 -7.61
C GLY A 44 0.90 3.32 -7.84
N TYR A 45 2.02 3.86 -8.39
CA TYR A 45 3.24 3.08 -8.66
C TYR A 45 4.48 3.71 -8.02
N GLY A 46 4.29 4.29 -6.81
CA GLY A 46 5.38 4.64 -5.90
C GLY A 46 6.00 3.40 -5.26
N TRP A 47 6.83 3.57 -4.25
CA TRP A 47 7.50 2.44 -3.58
C TRP A 47 6.53 1.39 -3.05
N CYS A 48 5.44 1.81 -2.40
CA CYS A 48 4.40 0.89 -1.92
C CYS A 48 3.72 0.16 -3.07
N GLY A 49 3.29 0.91 -4.11
CA GLY A 49 2.61 0.35 -5.27
C GLY A 49 3.44 -0.69 -6.02
N LYS A 50 4.74 -0.45 -6.20
CA LYS A 50 5.69 -1.42 -6.76
C LYS A 50 5.71 -2.72 -5.95
N GLY A 51 5.78 -2.61 -4.64
CA GLY A 51 5.79 -3.77 -3.75
C GLY A 51 4.48 -4.56 -3.83
N VAL A 52 3.34 -3.87 -3.77
CA VAL A 52 2.00 -4.48 -3.86
C VAL A 52 1.80 -5.17 -5.21
N ALA A 53 2.15 -4.50 -6.32
CA ALA A 53 2.04 -5.05 -7.67
C ALA A 53 2.91 -6.30 -7.87
N MET A 54 4.17 -6.23 -7.43
CA MET A 54 5.12 -7.34 -7.50
C MET A 54 4.61 -8.57 -6.73
N ARG A 55 4.08 -8.38 -5.52
CA ARG A 55 3.53 -9.48 -4.71
C ARG A 55 2.26 -10.04 -5.31
N ALA A 56 1.34 -9.20 -5.80
CA ALA A 56 0.15 -9.66 -6.51
C ALA A 56 0.51 -10.56 -7.70
N HIS A 57 1.48 -10.12 -8.50
CA HIS A 57 1.99 -10.91 -9.63
C HIS A 57 2.58 -12.24 -9.17
N GLY A 58 3.41 -12.22 -8.12
CA GLY A 58 3.99 -13.42 -7.52
C GLY A 58 2.95 -14.41 -6.96
N LEU A 59 1.79 -13.91 -6.54
CA LEU A 59 0.63 -14.71 -6.13
C LEU A 59 -0.22 -15.22 -7.31
N GLY A 60 0.19 -14.95 -8.55
CA GLY A 60 -0.50 -15.41 -9.76
C GLY A 60 -1.64 -14.51 -10.24
N ALA A 61 -1.73 -13.27 -9.78
CA ALA A 61 -2.70 -12.30 -10.27
C ALA A 61 -2.29 -11.71 -11.62
N ARG A 62 -3.29 -11.26 -12.37
CA ARG A 62 -3.11 -10.30 -13.47
C ARG A 62 -3.16 -8.90 -12.90
N VAL A 63 -2.05 -8.15 -13.02
CA VAL A 63 -1.94 -6.83 -12.40
C VAL A 63 -2.22 -5.74 -13.43
N ILE A 64 -3.08 -4.80 -13.05
CA ILE A 64 -3.30 -3.52 -13.72
C ILE A 64 -2.81 -2.43 -12.76
N VAL A 65 -2.00 -1.52 -13.25
CA VAL A 65 -1.55 -0.33 -12.52
C VAL A 65 -2.28 0.88 -13.04
N THR A 66 -2.73 1.77 -12.14
CA THR A 66 -3.18 3.12 -12.51
C THR A 66 -2.21 4.12 -11.93
N GLU A 67 -1.68 5.02 -12.77
CA GLU A 67 -0.67 6.00 -12.36
C GLU A 67 -0.85 7.29 -13.17
N VAL A 68 -0.69 8.44 -12.52
CA VAL A 68 -0.81 9.77 -13.17
C VAL A 68 0.55 10.35 -13.57
N ASP A 69 1.63 9.92 -12.91
CA ASP A 69 2.99 10.27 -13.30
C ASP A 69 3.42 9.41 -14.51
N PRO A 70 3.69 10.02 -15.68
CA PRO A 70 4.03 9.26 -16.88
C PRO A 70 5.35 8.49 -16.75
N VAL A 71 6.30 8.96 -15.94
CA VAL A 71 7.57 8.25 -15.72
C VAL A 71 7.32 6.95 -14.97
N ARG A 72 6.52 7.00 -13.89
CA ARG A 72 6.14 5.81 -13.13
C ARG A 72 5.23 4.88 -13.92
N ALA A 73 4.36 5.43 -14.78
CA ALA A 73 3.52 4.65 -15.66
C ALA A 73 4.35 3.85 -16.68
N ILE A 74 5.40 4.47 -17.26
CA ILE A 74 6.35 3.78 -18.13
C ILE A 74 7.12 2.70 -17.36
N GLU A 75 7.57 2.98 -16.14
CA GLU A 75 8.23 2.01 -15.29
C GLU A 75 7.32 0.79 -15.04
N ALA A 76 6.07 1.01 -14.66
CA ALA A 76 5.10 -0.08 -14.46
C ALA A 76 4.92 -0.92 -15.74
N HIS A 77 4.87 -0.27 -16.90
CA HIS A 77 4.79 -0.96 -18.20
C HIS A 77 6.05 -1.79 -18.49
N MET A 78 7.23 -1.25 -18.22
CA MET A 78 8.51 -1.98 -18.39
C MET A 78 8.65 -3.16 -17.42
N ASP A 79 8.07 -3.06 -16.24
CA ASP A 79 7.97 -4.15 -15.26
C ASP A 79 6.94 -5.24 -15.67
N GLY A 80 6.29 -5.08 -16.85
CA GLY A 80 5.39 -6.07 -17.45
C GLY A 80 3.92 -5.93 -17.04
N PHE A 81 3.54 -4.85 -16.37
CA PHE A 81 2.17 -4.62 -15.96
C PHE A 81 1.34 -3.89 -17.04
N THR A 82 0.05 -4.16 -17.05
CA THR A 82 -0.91 -3.37 -17.86
C THR A 82 -1.14 -2.05 -17.15
N VAL A 83 -0.95 -0.93 -17.86
CA VAL A 83 -1.23 0.41 -17.32
C VAL A 83 -2.49 0.97 -17.96
N LEU A 84 -3.47 1.37 -17.14
CA LEU A 84 -4.77 1.90 -17.61
C LEU A 84 -5.19 3.09 -16.72
N PRO A 85 -5.99 4.02 -17.26
CA PRO A 85 -6.71 4.98 -16.40
C PRO A 85 -7.73 4.26 -15.52
N MET A 86 -8.06 4.84 -14.35
CA MET A 86 -8.94 4.21 -13.37
C MET A 86 -10.33 3.87 -13.96
N ASP A 87 -10.90 4.71 -14.82
CA ASP A 87 -12.20 4.45 -15.46
C ASP A 87 -12.22 3.13 -16.26
N GLU A 88 -11.09 2.74 -16.86
CA GLU A 88 -10.96 1.47 -17.57
C GLU A 88 -10.58 0.31 -16.64
N ALA A 89 -9.73 0.58 -15.64
CA ALA A 89 -9.33 -0.41 -14.66
C ALA A 89 -10.51 -0.84 -13.77
N ALA A 90 -11.41 0.09 -13.42
CA ALA A 90 -12.60 -0.17 -12.62
C ALA A 90 -13.52 -1.25 -13.23
N LYS A 91 -13.62 -1.31 -14.57
CA LYS A 91 -14.43 -2.32 -15.28
C LYS A 91 -13.83 -3.73 -15.23
N ARG A 92 -12.55 -3.85 -14.93
CA ARG A 92 -11.76 -5.09 -15.06
C ARG A 92 -11.30 -5.70 -13.76
N GLY A 93 -11.16 -4.88 -12.71
CA GLY A 93 -10.63 -5.29 -11.41
C GLY A 93 -11.55 -6.25 -10.66
N ASP A 94 -10.95 -7.23 -9.99
CA ASP A 94 -11.60 -8.06 -8.98
C ASP A 94 -11.21 -7.60 -7.57
N ILE A 95 -9.95 -7.14 -7.41
CA ILE A 95 -9.42 -6.58 -6.16
C ILE A 95 -8.74 -5.25 -6.50
N PHE A 96 -9.02 -4.23 -5.70
CA PHE A 96 -8.43 -2.90 -5.82
C PHE A 96 -7.62 -2.58 -4.58
N VAL A 97 -6.39 -2.09 -4.76
CA VAL A 97 -5.51 -1.64 -3.70
C VAL A 97 -5.04 -0.23 -4.01
N THR A 98 -5.44 0.75 -3.20
CA THR A 98 -4.99 2.14 -3.35
C THR A 98 -3.77 2.41 -2.48
N VAL A 99 -2.76 3.08 -3.05
CA VAL A 99 -1.45 3.36 -2.41
C VAL A 99 -0.85 4.69 -2.87
N THR A 100 -1.69 5.70 -3.06
CA THR A 100 -1.27 6.99 -3.65
C THR A 100 -0.98 8.06 -2.61
N GLY A 101 -1.67 8.04 -1.48
CA GLY A 101 -1.73 9.12 -0.51
C GLY A 101 -2.60 10.31 -0.95
N CYS A 102 -3.36 10.17 -2.04
CA CYS A 102 -4.29 11.18 -2.55
C CYS A 102 -5.73 10.84 -2.16
N ASP A 103 -6.59 11.84 -2.10
CA ASP A 103 -8.02 11.65 -1.89
C ASP A 103 -8.75 11.25 -3.18
N ASP A 104 -9.92 10.63 -3.05
CA ASP A 104 -10.86 10.31 -4.13
C ASP A 104 -10.25 9.55 -5.34
N VAL A 105 -9.26 8.71 -5.10
CA VAL A 105 -8.65 7.85 -6.13
C VAL A 105 -9.69 6.89 -6.71
N ILE A 106 -10.51 6.29 -5.86
CA ILE A 106 -11.72 5.56 -6.23
C ILE A 106 -12.92 6.34 -5.72
N SER A 107 -13.65 6.95 -6.63
CA SER A 107 -14.76 7.87 -6.35
C SER A 107 -16.11 7.32 -6.85
N ALA A 108 -17.20 8.03 -6.56
CA ALA A 108 -18.58 7.66 -6.91
C ALA A 108 -18.77 7.21 -8.36
N ARG A 109 -18.05 7.84 -9.30
CA ARG A 109 -18.17 7.50 -10.75
C ARG A 109 -17.66 6.10 -11.08
N HIS A 110 -16.76 5.53 -10.27
CA HIS A 110 -16.14 4.24 -10.55
C HIS A 110 -16.99 3.06 -10.06
N PHE A 111 -17.68 3.21 -8.92
CA PHE A 111 -18.41 2.12 -8.28
C PHE A 111 -19.44 1.42 -9.19
N PRO A 112 -20.29 2.11 -9.97
CA PRO A 112 -21.26 1.43 -10.86
C PRO A 112 -20.61 0.64 -11.97
N MET A 113 -19.36 1.01 -12.36
CA MET A 113 -18.61 0.34 -13.43
C MET A 113 -17.93 -0.94 -12.98
N MET A 114 -17.71 -1.11 -11.69
CA MET A 114 -17.01 -2.25 -11.12
C MET A 114 -17.78 -3.56 -11.32
N LYS A 115 -17.09 -4.66 -11.22
CA LYS A 115 -17.70 -5.99 -11.23
C LYS A 115 -18.49 -6.21 -9.95
N ASP A 116 -19.52 -7.05 -10.05
CA ASP A 116 -20.16 -7.60 -8.88
C ASP A 116 -19.14 -8.42 -8.06
N GLY A 117 -19.15 -8.24 -6.74
CA GLY A 117 -18.19 -8.88 -5.84
C GLY A 117 -16.79 -8.24 -5.82
N ALA A 118 -16.59 -7.07 -6.45
CA ALA A 118 -15.29 -6.40 -6.39
C ALA A 118 -14.92 -5.99 -4.97
N ILE A 119 -13.64 -6.18 -4.62
CA ILE A 119 -13.08 -5.90 -3.30
C ILE A 119 -12.23 -4.64 -3.36
N LEU A 120 -12.50 -3.70 -2.47
CA LEU A 120 -11.79 -2.43 -2.33
C LEU A 120 -10.97 -2.45 -1.04
N SER A 121 -9.70 -2.14 -1.15
CA SER A 121 -8.80 -2.02 0.01
C SER A 121 -7.89 -0.81 -0.16
N ASN A 122 -7.51 -0.22 0.96
CA ASN A 122 -6.58 0.89 1.02
C ASN A 122 -5.31 0.48 1.78
N ALA A 123 -4.18 0.87 1.24
CA ALA A 123 -2.87 0.77 1.88
C ALA A 123 -2.12 2.11 1.90
N GLY A 124 -2.82 3.21 1.57
CA GLY A 124 -2.35 4.56 1.79
C GLY A 124 -2.57 4.98 3.24
N HIS A 125 -1.86 6.03 3.67
CA HIS A 125 -1.82 6.42 5.09
C HIS A 125 -3.17 6.84 5.66
N PHE A 126 -4.02 7.47 4.85
CA PHE A 126 -5.33 7.96 5.26
C PHE A 126 -6.45 7.19 4.56
N ASP A 127 -7.61 7.11 5.19
CA ASP A 127 -8.83 6.45 4.72
C ASP A 127 -9.65 7.29 3.71
N VAL A 128 -8.95 8.06 2.89
CA VAL A 128 -9.55 9.01 1.93
C VAL A 128 -9.43 8.58 0.46
N GLU A 129 -8.57 7.58 0.18
CA GLU A 129 -8.29 7.16 -1.20
C GLU A 129 -9.48 6.44 -1.85
N VAL A 130 -10.21 5.63 -1.08
CA VAL A 130 -11.50 5.08 -1.49
C VAL A 130 -12.59 5.93 -0.84
N ASN A 131 -13.42 6.60 -1.64
CA ASN A 131 -14.50 7.42 -1.12
C ASN A 131 -15.65 6.56 -0.57
N VAL A 132 -15.43 5.98 0.61
CA VAL A 132 -16.41 5.11 1.29
C VAL A 132 -17.68 5.87 1.65
N ALA A 133 -17.57 7.18 1.95
CA ALA A 133 -18.73 8.01 2.24
C ALA A 133 -19.69 8.09 1.02
N ALA A 134 -19.15 8.39 -0.16
CA ALA A 134 -19.92 8.41 -1.40
C ALA A 134 -20.48 7.01 -1.76
N LEU A 135 -19.72 5.94 -1.49
CA LEU A 135 -20.19 4.58 -1.71
C LEU A 135 -21.39 4.27 -0.79
N ARG A 136 -21.32 4.67 0.47
CA ARG A 136 -22.40 4.49 1.46
C ARG A 136 -23.66 5.28 1.08
N GLU A 137 -23.51 6.52 0.60
CA GLU A 137 -24.63 7.33 0.13
C GLU A 137 -25.30 6.75 -1.12
N MET A 138 -24.52 6.12 -2.00
CA MET A 138 -25.00 5.51 -3.24
C MET A 138 -25.65 4.14 -3.02
N ALA A 139 -25.25 3.41 -1.99
CA ALA A 139 -25.69 2.05 -1.74
C ALA A 139 -27.17 2.01 -1.36
N ALA A 140 -27.92 1.05 -1.92
CA ALA A 140 -29.29 0.75 -1.53
C ALA A 140 -29.34 0.01 -0.19
N GLU A 141 -28.31 -0.77 0.12
CA GLU A 141 -28.14 -1.51 1.36
C GLU A 141 -26.65 -1.54 1.74
N HIS A 142 -26.38 -1.53 3.03
CA HIS A 142 -25.05 -1.66 3.61
C HIS A 142 -25.13 -2.62 4.80
N TYR A 143 -24.18 -3.57 4.87
CA TYR A 143 -24.16 -4.60 5.91
C TYR A 143 -22.74 -5.07 6.21
N GLU A 144 -22.53 -5.61 7.40
CA GLU A 144 -21.30 -6.31 7.77
C GLU A 144 -21.30 -7.70 7.10
N ALA A 145 -20.40 -7.88 6.11
CA ALA A 145 -20.27 -9.12 5.39
C ALA A 145 -19.31 -10.13 6.08
N GLY A 146 -18.50 -9.63 6.99
CA GLY A 146 -17.56 -10.41 7.80
C GLY A 146 -16.67 -9.52 8.63
N HIS A 147 -15.80 -10.09 9.44
CA HIS A 147 -14.87 -9.32 10.25
C HIS A 147 -13.98 -8.43 9.36
N ASN A 148 -14.03 -7.12 9.57
CA ASN A 148 -13.37 -6.11 8.73
C ASN A 148 -13.79 -6.13 7.25
N ILE A 149 -14.98 -6.63 6.91
CA ILE A 149 -15.52 -6.62 5.55
C ILE A 149 -16.92 -6.01 5.57
N GLU A 150 -17.07 -4.89 4.88
CA GLU A 150 -18.35 -4.20 4.68
C GLU A 150 -18.88 -4.47 3.27
N GLY A 151 -20.15 -4.86 3.15
CA GLY A 151 -20.83 -5.07 1.89
C GLY A 151 -21.74 -3.88 1.55
N TYR A 152 -21.68 -3.41 0.31
CA TYR A 152 -22.44 -2.29 -0.23
C TYR A 152 -23.21 -2.75 -1.47
N VAL A 153 -24.52 -2.87 -1.37
CA VAL A 153 -25.40 -3.24 -2.49
C VAL A 153 -25.77 -1.97 -3.26
N LEU A 154 -25.36 -1.88 -4.50
CA LEU A 154 -25.64 -0.75 -5.37
C LEU A 154 -27.05 -0.85 -5.98
N PRO A 155 -27.68 0.27 -6.44
CA PRO A 155 -28.99 0.24 -7.09
C PRO A 155 -29.06 -0.62 -8.35
N ASN A 156 -27.94 -0.91 -9.00
CA ASN A 156 -27.85 -1.80 -10.17
C ASN A 156 -27.78 -3.31 -9.79
N GLY A 157 -27.91 -3.64 -8.51
CA GLY A 157 -27.90 -5.00 -7.98
C GLY A 157 -26.51 -5.59 -7.72
N LYS A 158 -25.44 -4.86 -8.02
CA LYS A 158 -24.08 -5.31 -7.73
C LYS A 158 -23.72 -5.04 -6.26
N THR A 159 -22.93 -5.94 -5.68
CA THR A 159 -22.35 -5.75 -4.35
C THR A 159 -20.87 -5.47 -4.45
N LEU A 160 -20.41 -4.44 -3.76
CA LEU A 160 -18.99 -4.13 -3.59
C LEU A 160 -18.59 -4.39 -2.12
N PHE A 161 -17.39 -4.86 -1.91
CA PHE A 161 -16.86 -5.11 -0.57
C PHE A 161 -15.73 -4.14 -0.26
N VAL A 162 -15.76 -3.54 0.93
CA VAL A 162 -14.69 -2.66 1.43
C VAL A 162 -14.02 -3.34 2.61
N LEU A 163 -12.69 -3.46 2.55
CA LEU A 163 -11.92 -4.01 3.67
C LEU A 163 -11.53 -2.91 4.64
N ALA A 164 -11.62 -3.22 5.95
CA ALA A 164 -11.18 -2.36 7.04
C ALA A 164 -11.76 -0.93 6.98
N GLU A 165 -12.98 -0.77 6.46
CA GLU A 165 -13.65 0.53 6.30
C GLU A 165 -12.85 1.55 5.44
N GLY A 166 -11.96 1.09 4.55
CA GLY A 166 -11.06 1.94 3.78
C GLY A 166 -9.80 2.41 4.52
N ARG A 167 -9.60 1.95 5.77
CA ARG A 167 -8.35 2.19 6.53
C ARG A 167 -7.21 1.33 6.00
N LEU A 168 -5.99 1.58 6.49
CA LEU A 168 -4.81 0.77 6.17
C LEU A 168 -5.06 -0.73 6.41
N VAL A 169 -5.25 -1.50 5.34
CA VAL A 169 -5.61 -2.92 5.43
C VAL A 169 -4.55 -3.76 6.15
N ASN A 170 -3.27 -3.43 5.98
CA ASN A 170 -2.16 -4.14 6.60
C ASN A 170 -2.07 -3.96 8.13
N LEU A 171 -2.66 -2.89 8.67
CA LEU A 171 -2.70 -2.64 10.12
C LEU A 171 -4.07 -2.99 10.71
N ALA A 172 -5.15 -2.69 10.00
CA ALA A 172 -6.50 -2.93 10.50
C ALA A 172 -6.92 -4.41 10.39
N SER A 173 -6.33 -5.14 9.44
CA SER A 173 -6.67 -6.55 9.14
C SER A 173 -5.45 -7.48 9.17
N GLY A 174 -4.30 -7.02 9.64
CA GLY A 174 -3.05 -7.79 9.71
C GLY A 174 -2.12 -7.27 10.81
N ASP A 175 -0.97 -7.90 10.94
CA ASP A 175 0.02 -7.59 11.99
C ASP A 175 0.99 -6.45 11.59
N GLY A 176 0.77 -5.80 10.46
CA GLY A 176 1.66 -4.78 9.91
C GLY A 176 2.89 -5.36 9.23
N HIS A 177 3.95 -4.57 9.15
CA HIS A 177 5.17 -4.98 8.47
C HIS A 177 5.96 -6.03 9.28
N PRO A 178 6.68 -6.96 8.57
CA PRO A 178 7.56 -7.91 9.24
C PRO A 178 8.59 -7.23 10.13
N ALA A 179 8.89 -7.84 11.28
CA ALA A 179 9.83 -7.29 12.26
C ALA A 179 11.23 -7.04 11.66
N GLU A 180 11.69 -7.93 10.78
CA GLU A 180 12.97 -7.81 10.06
C GLU A 180 13.05 -6.54 9.20
N ILE A 181 11.94 -6.12 8.60
CA ILE A 181 11.85 -4.87 7.85
C ILE A 181 11.79 -3.66 8.79
N MET A 182 11.03 -3.78 9.89
CA MET A 182 10.88 -2.70 10.86
C MET A 182 12.16 -2.44 11.64
N ASP A 183 13.02 -3.44 11.82
CA ASP A 183 14.35 -3.30 12.43
C ASP A 183 15.15 -2.19 11.74
N MET A 184 15.22 -2.19 10.40
CA MET A 184 15.91 -1.14 9.64
C MET A 184 15.26 0.24 9.83
N SER A 185 13.94 0.32 9.77
CA SER A 185 13.21 1.57 9.93
C SER A 185 13.42 2.16 11.33
N PHE A 186 13.39 1.34 12.38
CA PHE A 186 13.62 1.77 13.75
C PHE A 186 15.07 2.13 13.99
N ALA A 187 16.03 1.42 13.40
CA ALA A 187 17.45 1.77 13.48
C ALA A 187 17.72 3.15 12.87
N VAL A 188 17.15 3.45 11.67
CA VAL A 188 17.26 4.78 11.05
C VAL A 188 16.65 5.86 11.96
N GLN A 189 15.51 5.60 12.59
CA GLN A 189 14.87 6.55 13.52
C GLN A 189 15.74 6.79 14.76
N ALA A 190 16.25 5.73 15.40
CA ALA A 190 17.09 5.84 16.61
C ALA A 190 18.39 6.59 16.34
N MET A 191 19.10 6.24 15.26
CA MET A 191 20.35 6.92 14.88
C MET A 191 20.10 8.37 14.43
N SER A 192 18.95 8.66 13.81
CA SER A 192 18.56 10.03 13.49
C SER A 192 18.27 10.87 14.74
N ALA A 193 17.68 10.26 15.77
CA ALA A 193 17.48 10.92 17.07
C ALA A 193 18.83 11.20 17.77
N GLU A 194 19.75 10.23 17.78
CA GLU A 194 21.13 10.44 18.28
C GLU A 194 21.82 11.56 17.52
N TYR A 195 21.74 11.57 16.19
CA TYR A 195 22.32 12.63 15.35
C TYR A 195 21.80 14.01 15.74
N LEU A 196 20.50 14.17 15.96
CA LEU A 196 19.91 15.44 16.42
C LEU A 196 20.46 15.90 17.77
N VAL A 197 20.65 14.96 18.71
CA VAL A 197 21.23 15.28 20.03
C VAL A 197 22.69 15.70 19.91
N ARG A 198 23.49 14.97 19.13
CA ARG A 198 24.93 15.24 18.92
C ARG A 198 25.17 16.56 18.18
N THR A 199 24.29 16.94 17.27
CA THR A 199 24.40 18.18 16.46
C THR A 199 23.56 19.33 17.01
N ARG A 200 23.11 19.26 18.26
CA ARG A 200 22.30 20.29 18.91
C ARG A 200 22.96 21.66 18.81
N GLY A 201 22.22 22.64 18.30
CA GLY A 201 22.68 24.02 18.10
C GLY A 201 23.53 24.25 16.84
N GLN A 202 23.82 23.20 16.06
CA GLN A 202 24.59 23.31 14.81
C GLN A 202 23.68 23.29 13.56
N LEU A 203 22.50 22.67 13.67
CA LEU A 203 21.55 22.57 12.57
C LEU A 203 20.68 23.81 12.48
N LYS A 204 20.50 24.30 11.25
CA LYS A 204 19.53 25.37 11.00
C LYS A 204 18.10 24.83 11.09
N PRO A 205 17.11 25.67 11.50
CA PRO A 205 15.70 25.27 11.44
C PRO A 205 15.29 24.86 10.02
N GLY A 206 14.63 23.69 9.90
CA GLY A 206 14.19 23.17 8.60
C GLY A 206 14.07 21.65 8.59
N VAL A 207 13.84 21.10 7.41
CA VAL A 207 13.88 19.66 7.15
C VAL A 207 15.29 19.32 6.64
N VAL A 208 15.94 18.36 7.26
CA VAL A 208 17.25 17.84 6.85
C VAL A 208 17.12 16.37 6.48
N SER A 209 17.86 15.96 5.47
CA SER A 209 17.95 14.54 5.10
C SER A 209 18.71 13.75 6.16
N VAL A 210 18.44 12.46 6.27
CA VAL A 210 19.27 11.53 7.05
C VAL A 210 20.69 11.56 6.47
N PRO A 211 21.74 11.73 7.31
CA PRO A 211 23.12 11.62 6.83
C PRO A 211 23.36 10.25 6.17
N ALA A 212 24.04 10.25 5.02
CA ALA A 212 24.33 9.01 4.28
C ALA A 212 25.07 7.97 5.14
N GLU A 213 25.93 8.44 6.04
CA GLU A 213 26.66 7.58 6.99
C GLU A 213 25.71 6.73 7.87
N ILE A 214 24.54 7.25 8.22
CA ILE A 214 23.53 6.49 8.99
C ILE A 214 22.99 5.33 8.14
N ASP A 215 22.59 5.58 6.90
CA ASP A 215 22.13 4.55 5.97
C ASP A 215 23.22 3.49 5.73
N ASP A 216 24.46 3.94 5.49
CA ASP A 216 25.61 3.07 5.19
C ASP A 216 26.02 2.18 6.39
N ASN A 217 25.79 2.65 7.62
CA ASN A 217 26.07 1.89 8.84
C ASN A 217 24.97 0.88 9.20
N ILE A 218 23.72 1.15 8.86
CA ILE A 218 22.60 0.27 9.18
C ILE A 218 22.55 -0.93 8.22
N ALA A 219 22.76 -0.71 6.94
CA ALA A 219 22.61 -1.74 5.91
C ALA A 219 23.47 -3.01 6.16
N PRO A 220 24.74 -2.95 6.53
CA PRO A 220 25.55 -4.14 6.84
C PRO A 220 25.04 -4.94 8.02
N VAL A 221 24.54 -4.27 9.09
CA VAL A 221 24.01 -4.94 10.28
C VAL A 221 22.72 -5.67 9.94
N SER A 222 21.79 -4.99 9.27
CA SER A 222 20.52 -5.59 8.84
C SER A 222 20.73 -6.71 7.84
N TYR A 223 21.73 -6.60 6.92
CA TYR A 223 22.08 -7.69 6.01
C TYR A 223 22.51 -8.96 6.79
N THR A 224 23.28 -8.79 7.87
CA THR A 224 23.65 -9.91 8.72
C THR A 224 22.44 -10.56 9.38
N HIS A 225 21.49 -9.76 9.89
CA HIS A 225 20.27 -10.27 10.51
C HIS A 225 19.37 -11.03 9.51
N LEU A 226 19.24 -10.52 8.28
CA LEU A 226 18.42 -11.15 7.24
C LEU A 226 19.03 -12.43 6.64
N THR A 227 20.35 -12.59 6.67
CA THR A 227 21.05 -13.68 6.00
C THR A 227 21.51 -14.81 6.92
N LEU A 228 21.58 -14.55 8.23
CA LEU A 228 21.86 -15.58 9.22
C LEU A 228 20.56 -16.33 9.54
N PRO A 229 20.59 -17.68 9.58
CA PRO A 229 19.43 -18.42 10.05
C PRO A 229 19.11 -18.01 11.48
N THR A 230 17.92 -17.48 11.69
CA THR A 230 17.37 -17.27 13.04
C THR A 230 17.07 -18.65 13.59
N ILE A 231 17.92 -19.13 14.50
CA ILE A 231 17.74 -20.41 15.21
C ILE A 231 16.82 -20.14 16.40
#